data_6babe8c1a7523a4329f1a23405aae209
#
_entry.id   6babe8c1a7523a4329f1a23405aae209
#
_cell.length_a   1.000
_cell.length_b   1.000
_cell.length_c   1.000
_cell.angle_alpha   90.00
_cell.angle_beta   90.00
_cell.angle_gamma   90.00
#
_symmetry.space_group_name_H-M   'P 1'
#
loop_
_entity.id
_entity.type
_entity.pdbx_description
1 polymer ?
#
loop_
_entity_poly.entity_id
_entity_poly.type
_entity_poly.pdbx_seq_one_letter_code
_entity_poly.pdbx_strand_id
1 'polypeptide(L)'
;FKSIMAMKMTKVYTKTGDKGTTSLVGGVRVEKTNARIEAYGTVDELSAHLGMLASFLKDGEDKEFIYRIQRNLFTVCSYLATDKTQTALAPSYTLNPEEVTAVEEEIDIITANIPPQTTFILPGGSHGAALAHVCRTVCRRAERRIFKLNEMTELDPEVLQYVNRLSDYLFVLARKLNFIYGVREKIWKKPCK
;
A
#
# COMPACT_ATOMS: atom_id res chain seq x y z
N PHE A 1 8.89 18.76 -33.10
CA PHE A 1 8.35 19.49 -31.94
C PHE A 1 6.82 19.48 -32.04
N LYS A 2 6.13 18.43 -31.50
CA LYS A 2 4.68 18.42 -31.38
C LYS A 2 4.31 19.05 -30.04
N SER A 3 3.50 20.10 -30.11
CA SER A 3 2.88 20.84 -29.04
C SER A 3 2.41 19.94 -27.89
N ILE A 4 3.01 20.10 -26.72
CA ILE A 4 2.42 19.65 -25.46
C ILE A 4 1.21 20.55 -25.27
N MET A 5 0.04 20.01 -25.56
CA MET A 5 -1.24 20.65 -25.32
C MET A 5 -1.28 20.96 -23.81
N ALA A 6 -1.13 22.23 -23.45
CA ALA A 6 -1.25 22.69 -22.08
C ALA A 6 -2.64 22.31 -21.59
N MET A 7 -2.72 21.26 -20.77
CA MET A 7 -3.94 20.90 -20.06
C MET A 7 -4.29 22.09 -19.18
N LYS A 8 -5.34 22.84 -19.58
CA LYS A 8 -5.85 23.97 -18.82
C LYS A 8 -6.18 23.45 -17.42
N MET A 9 -5.34 23.74 -16.43
CA MET A 9 -5.58 23.30 -15.07
C MET A 9 -6.91 23.88 -14.61
N THR A 10 -7.93 23.04 -14.63
CA THR A 10 -9.20 23.31 -13.94
C THR A 10 -8.90 23.43 -12.45
N LYS A 11 -9.66 24.23 -11.74
CA LYS A 11 -9.52 24.41 -10.29
C LYS A 11 -9.45 23.03 -9.62
N VAL A 12 -8.49 22.81 -8.72
CA VAL A 12 -8.31 21.55 -7.98
C VAL A 12 -9.57 21.21 -7.14
N TYR A 13 -10.26 22.22 -6.61
CA TYR A 13 -11.49 22.02 -5.85
C TYR A 13 -12.71 22.15 -6.76
N THR A 14 -13.63 21.19 -6.64
CA THR A 14 -14.88 21.17 -7.41
C THR A 14 -16.11 21.55 -6.59
N LYS A 15 -15.99 21.57 -5.24
CA LYS A 15 -17.09 21.81 -4.27
C LYS A 15 -18.24 20.79 -4.35
N THR A 16 -18.14 19.77 -5.20
CA THR A 16 -19.20 18.75 -5.38
C THR A 16 -19.28 17.76 -4.23
N GLY A 17 -18.24 17.70 -3.38
CA GLY A 17 -18.14 16.80 -2.26
C GLY A 17 -18.52 17.39 -0.89
N ASP A 18 -18.90 18.67 -0.81
CA ASP A 18 -19.11 19.38 0.45
C ASP A 18 -20.35 18.88 1.23
N LYS A 19 -21.25 18.18 0.54
CA LYS A 19 -22.46 17.58 1.14
C LYS A 19 -22.27 16.10 1.55
N GLY A 20 -21.03 15.61 1.69
CA GLY A 20 -20.73 14.26 2.15
C GLY A 20 -20.73 13.17 1.08
N THR A 21 -20.91 13.53 -0.19
CA THR A 21 -20.86 12.57 -1.30
C THR A 21 -19.60 12.74 -2.16
N THR A 22 -19.22 11.68 -2.88
CA THR A 22 -18.12 11.68 -3.84
C THR A 22 -18.46 10.82 -5.06
N SER A 23 -17.61 10.81 -6.09
CA SER A 23 -17.81 9.95 -7.27
C SER A 23 -16.81 8.81 -7.27
N LEU A 24 -17.29 7.62 -7.62
CA LEU A 24 -16.48 6.49 -8.05
C LEU A 24 -15.99 6.67 -9.49
N VAL A 25 -15.16 5.76 -9.98
CA VAL A 25 -14.83 5.65 -11.40
C VAL A 25 -16.12 5.47 -12.20
N GLY A 26 -16.23 6.15 -13.33
CA GLY A 26 -17.48 6.18 -14.13
C GLY A 26 -18.53 7.19 -13.65
N GLY A 27 -18.25 7.96 -12.60
CA GLY A 27 -19.11 9.08 -12.16
C GLY A 27 -20.24 8.67 -11.20
N VAL A 28 -20.33 7.42 -10.80
CA VAL A 28 -21.32 6.94 -9.83
C VAL A 28 -21.15 7.68 -8.50
N ARG A 29 -22.21 8.34 -8.02
CA ARG A 29 -22.19 9.09 -6.75
C ARG A 29 -22.48 8.17 -5.57
N VAL A 30 -21.63 8.26 -4.55
CA VAL A 30 -21.76 7.49 -3.30
C VAL A 30 -21.45 8.39 -2.10
N GLU A 31 -21.88 7.99 -0.93
CA GLU A 31 -21.48 8.62 0.34
C GLU A 31 -19.97 8.46 0.58
N LYS A 32 -19.32 9.46 1.16
CA LYS A 32 -17.89 9.39 1.52
C LYS A 32 -17.56 8.28 2.53
N THR A 33 -18.58 7.78 3.23
CA THR A 33 -18.50 6.65 4.17
C THR A 33 -18.70 5.28 3.50
N ASN A 34 -18.86 5.24 2.16
CA ASN A 34 -19.03 3.99 1.42
C ASN A 34 -17.79 3.08 1.59
N ALA A 35 -18.01 1.77 1.69
CA ALA A 35 -16.96 0.78 1.89
C ALA A 35 -15.86 0.82 0.82
N ARG A 36 -16.18 1.16 -0.44
CA ARG A 36 -15.17 1.36 -1.51
C ARG A 36 -14.29 2.55 -1.22
N ILE A 37 -14.88 3.67 -0.75
CA ILE A 37 -14.12 4.89 -0.39
C ILE A 37 -13.19 4.61 0.77
N GLU A 38 -13.66 3.91 1.80
CA GLU A 38 -12.86 3.50 2.95
C GLU A 38 -11.69 2.57 2.54
N ALA A 39 -11.95 1.61 1.63
CA ALA A 39 -10.95 0.67 1.17
C ALA A 39 -9.85 1.39 0.38
N TYR A 40 -10.18 2.07 -0.73
CA TYR A 40 -9.16 2.73 -1.54
C TYR A 40 -8.52 3.93 -0.83
N GLY A 41 -9.27 4.66 0.01
CA GLY A 41 -8.72 5.76 0.80
C GLY A 41 -7.65 5.29 1.79
N THR A 42 -7.82 4.10 2.38
CA THR A 42 -6.77 3.52 3.25
C THR A 42 -5.57 3.01 2.44
N VAL A 43 -5.78 2.53 1.20
CA VAL A 43 -4.68 2.18 0.29
C VAL A 43 -3.91 3.44 -0.14
N ASP A 44 -4.59 4.55 -0.40
CA ASP A 44 -3.96 5.83 -0.70
C ASP A 44 -3.13 6.36 0.49
N GLU A 45 -3.65 6.24 1.72
CA GLU A 45 -2.90 6.53 2.94
C GLU A 45 -1.62 5.68 3.03
N LEU A 46 -1.70 4.37 2.74
CA LEU A 46 -0.53 3.50 2.68
C LEU A 46 0.48 4.01 1.64
N SER A 47 0.01 4.36 0.45
CA SER A 47 0.86 4.89 -0.63
C SER A 47 1.59 6.18 -0.20
N ALA A 48 0.92 7.09 0.51
CA ALA A 48 1.54 8.30 1.05
C ALA A 48 2.62 7.99 2.09
N HIS A 49 2.38 7.04 2.99
CA HIS A 49 3.39 6.59 3.95
C HIS A 49 4.57 5.90 3.29
N LEU A 50 4.36 5.13 2.21
CA LEU A 50 5.44 4.55 1.40
C LEU A 50 6.29 5.61 0.72
N GLY A 51 5.68 6.69 0.22
CA GLY A 51 6.41 7.85 -0.31
C GLY A 51 7.30 8.50 0.75
N MET A 52 6.79 8.64 1.97
CA MET A 52 7.60 9.11 3.10
C MET A 52 8.72 8.12 3.43
N LEU A 53 8.46 6.80 3.44
CA LEU A 53 9.51 5.78 3.63
C LEU A 53 10.60 5.89 2.56
N ALA A 54 10.23 6.03 1.28
CA ALA A 54 11.16 6.18 0.18
C ALA A 54 12.10 7.38 0.35
N SER A 55 11.66 8.46 1.02
CA SER A 55 12.50 9.64 1.27
C SER A 55 13.62 9.38 2.29
N PHE A 56 13.52 8.34 3.11
CA PHE A 56 14.56 7.90 4.04
C PHE A 56 15.47 6.80 3.50
N LEU A 57 15.14 6.22 2.33
CA LEU A 57 15.96 5.21 1.68
C LEU A 57 17.02 5.88 0.79
N LYS A 58 18.20 5.25 0.71
CA LYS A 58 19.18 5.60 -0.30
C LYS A 58 18.66 5.19 -1.68
N ASP A 59 19.15 5.88 -2.71
CA ASP A 59 18.87 5.45 -4.09
C ASP A 59 19.42 4.04 -4.31
N GLY A 60 18.61 3.18 -4.92
CA GLY A 60 18.91 1.76 -5.12
C GLY A 60 17.64 0.90 -5.18
N GLU A 61 17.84 -0.41 -5.19
CA GLU A 61 16.79 -1.40 -5.43
C GLU A 61 15.61 -1.29 -4.46
N ASP A 62 15.87 -1.13 -3.16
CA ASP A 62 14.80 -0.99 -2.15
C ASP A 62 13.88 0.19 -2.44
N LYS A 63 14.45 1.34 -2.81
CA LYS A 63 13.70 2.55 -3.11
C LYS A 63 12.88 2.39 -4.40
N GLU A 64 13.48 1.80 -5.44
CA GLU A 64 12.79 1.53 -6.69
C GLU A 64 11.66 0.52 -6.51
N PHE A 65 11.86 -0.47 -5.63
CA PHE A 65 10.80 -1.44 -5.31
C PHE A 65 9.63 -0.77 -4.57
N ILE A 66 9.89 0.17 -3.64
CA ILE A 66 8.83 0.98 -3.03
C ILE A 66 8.06 1.79 -4.09
N TYR A 67 8.72 2.39 -5.06
CA TYR A 67 8.04 3.08 -6.17
C TYR A 67 7.22 2.13 -7.05
N ARG A 68 7.71 0.90 -7.29
CA ARG A 68 6.93 -0.15 -7.96
C ARG A 68 5.66 -0.47 -7.18
N ILE A 69 5.77 -0.64 -5.86
CA ILE A 69 4.61 -0.87 -4.99
C ILE A 69 3.61 0.29 -5.08
N GLN A 70 4.06 1.54 -5.03
CA GLN A 70 3.17 2.70 -5.15
C GLN A 70 2.41 2.72 -6.49
N ARG A 71 3.07 2.36 -7.61
CA ARG A 71 2.38 2.23 -8.92
C ARG A 71 1.30 1.16 -8.88
N ASN A 72 1.59 0.01 -8.28
CA ASN A 72 0.61 -1.07 -8.13
C ASN A 72 -0.55 -0.68 -7.19
N LEU A 73 -0.27 0.02 -6.09
CA LEU A 73 -1.31 0.54 -5.21
C LEU A 73 -2.22 1.55 -5.91
N PHE A 74 -1.71 2.33 -6.87
CA PHE A 74 -2.53 3.20 -7.70
C PHE A 74 -3.50 2.39 -8.58
N THR A 75 -3.02 1.27 -9.16
CA THR A 75 -3.87 0.29 -9.87
C THR A 75 -4.93 -0.29 -8.94
N VAL A 76 -4.54 -0.73 -7.73
CA VAL A 76 -5.47 -1.26 -6.73
C VAL A 76 -6.52 -0.21 -6.32
N CYS A 77 -6.13 1.05 -6.10
CA CYS A 77 -7.08 2.13 -5.82
C CYS A 77 -8.09 2.30 -6.95
N SER A 78 -7.65 2.31 -8.20
CA SER A 78 -8.52 2.43 -9.37
C SER A 78 -9.48 1.24 -9.50
N TYR A 79 -8.99 0.03 -9.26
CA TYR A 79 -9.79 -1.19 -9.19
C TYR A 79 -10.88 -1.09 -8.12
N LEU A 80 -10.51 -0.78 -6.88
CA LEU A 80 -11.45 -0.68 -5.75
C LEU A 80 -12.47 0.45 -5.94
N ALA A 81 -12.08 1.55 -6.59
CA ALA A 81 -12.96 2.66 -6.92
C ALA A 81 -13.90 2.38 -8.09
N THR A 82 -13.79 1.23 -8.77
CA THR A 82 -14.65 0.83 -9.87
C THR A 82 -15.75 -0.13 -9.38
N ASP A 83 -17.00 0.28 -9.47
CA ASP A 83 -18.14 -0.63 -9.27
C ASP A 83 -18.42 -1.38 -10.58
N LYS A 84 -17.96 -2.63 -10.65
CA LYS A 84 -18.08 -3.48 -11.85
C LYS A 84 -19.54 -3.75 -12.26
N THR A 85 -20.50 -3.50 -11.38
CA THR A 85 -21.93 -3.65 -11.71
C THR A 85 -22.48 -2.45 -12.51
N GLN A 86 -21.78 -1.31 -12.45
CA GLN A 86 -22.21 -0.05 -13.09
C GLN A 86 -21.23 0.50 -14.11
N THR A 87 -19.94 0.13 -13.99
CA THR A 87 -18.87 0.64 -14.83
C THR A 87 -17.93 -0.48 -15.25
N ALA A 88 -17.62 -0.59 -16.54
CA ALA A 88 -16.66 -1.56 -17.02
C ALA A 88 -15.27 -1.28 -16.45
N LEU A 89 -14.61 -2.32 -15.94
CA LEU A 89 -13.25 -2.22 -15.44
C LEU A 89 -12.29 -2.00 -16.61
N ALA A 90 -11.49 -0.95 -16.56
CA ALA A 90 -10.44 -0.74 -17.55
C ALA A 90 -9.31 -1.78 -17.36
N PRO A 91 -8.72 -2.32 -18.46
CA PRO A 91 -7.61 -3.27 -18.35
C PRO A 91 -6.42 -2.75 -17.52
N SER A 92 -6.16 -1.45 -17.58
CA SER A 92 -5.12 -0.79 -16.79
C SER A 92 -5.37 -0.74 -15.27
N TYR A 93 -6.56 -1.12 -14.83
CA TYR A 93 -6.95 -1.20 -13.41
C TYR A 93 -6.90 -2.62 -12.87
N THR A 94 -6.45 -3.58 -13.68
CA THR A 94 -6.25 -4.97 -13.26
C THR A 94 -4.81 -5.15 -12.78
N LEU A 95 -4.64 -5.68 -11.58
CA LEU A 95 -3.32 -5.99 -11.04
C LEU A 95 -2.76 -7.25 -11.73
N ASN A 96 -1.52 -7.17 -12.22
CA ASN A 96 -0.85 -8.34 -12.80
C ASN A 96 -0.53 -9.35 -11.68
N PRO A 97 -0.92 -10.63 -11.78
CA PRO A 97 -0.58 -11.68 -10.82
C PRO A 97 0.93 -11.82 -10.54
N GLU A 98 1.79 -11.51 -11.51
CA GLU A 98 3.25 -11.50 -11.34
C GLU A 98 3.73 -10.51 -10.26
N GLU A 99 2.94 -9.48 -9.93
CA GLU A 99 3.29 -8.54 -8.87
C GLU A 99 3.19 -9.16 -7.46
N VAL A 100 2.33 -10.17 -7.28
CA VAL A 100 2.27 -10.96 -6.04
C VAL A 100 3.55 -11.77 -5.89
N THR A 101 3.94 -12.49 -6.95
CA THR A 101 5.18 -13.27 -7.00
C THR A 101 6.41 -12.39 -6.76
N ALA A 102 6.46 -11.20 -7.37
CA ALA A 102 7.58 -10.29 -7.19
C ALA A 102 7.74 -9.82 -5.72
N VAL A 103 6.64 -9.64 -4.99
CA VAL A 103 6.69 -9.32 -3.56
C VAL A 103 7.17 -10.52 -2.75
N GLU A 104 6.74 -11.73 -3.08
CA GLU A 104 7.17 -12.97 -2.42
C GLU A 104 8.66 -13.23 -2.63
N GLU A 105 9.15 -13.08 -3.86
CA GLU A 105 10.58 -13.19 -4.19
C GLU A 105 11.43 -12.18 -3.40
N GLU A 106 10.99 -10.93 -3.29
CA GLU A 106 11.72 -9.92 -2.53
C GLU A 106 11.74 -10.22 -1.03
N ILE A 107 10.65 -10.76 -0.46
CA ILE A 107 10.61 -11.26 0.92
C ILE A 107 11.66 -12.35 1.13
N ASP A 108 11.74 -13.32 0.21
CA ASP A 108 12.69 -14.43 0.28
C ASP A 108 14.14 -13.95 0.17
N ILE A 109 14.42 -13.04 -0.77
CA ILE A 109 15.74 -12.42 -0.92
C ILE A 109 16.17 -11.71 0.37
N ILE A 110 15.30 -10.89 0.94
CA ILE A 110 15.61 -10.17 2.18
C ILE A 110 15.83 -11.17 3.32
N THR A 111 14.95 -12.13 3.48
CA THR A 111 15.00 -13.09 4.59
C THR A 111 16.26 -13.97 4.54
N ALA A 112 16.74 -14.33 3.35
CA ALA A 112 17.98 -15.08 3.16
C ALA A 112 19.23 -14.26 3.54
N ASN A 113 19.16 -12.92 3.52
CA ASN A 113 20.31 -12.03 3.72
C ASN A 113 20.35 -11.32 5.07
N ILE A 114 19.41 -11.59 5.97
CA ILE A 114 19.39 -11.04 7.34
C ILE A 114 19.36 -12.17 8.38
N PRO A 115 19.81 -11.92 9.62
CA PRO A 115 19.75 -12.94 10.67
C PRO A 115 18.33 -13.47 10.90
N PRO A 116 18.14 -14.76 11.15
CA PRO A 116 16.81 -15.33 11.38
C PRO A 116 16.17 -14.73 12.64
N GLN A 117 14.86 -14.54 12.58
CA GLN A 117 14.10 -14.07 13.73
C GLN A 117 13.77 -15.26 14.65
N THR A 118 14.21 -15.18 15.88
CA THR A 118 13.96 -16.22 16.90
C THR A 118 13.00 -15.76 18.00
N THR A 119 12.72 -14.45 18.07
CA THR A 119 11.91 -13.84 19.13
C THR A 119 11.07 -12.70 18.59
N PHE A 120 10.01 -12.32 19.29
CA PHE A 120 9.26 -11.11 18.95
C PHE A 120 10.08 -9.85 19.18
N ILE A 121 10.00 -8.92 18.25
CA ILE A 121 10.66 -7.61 18.31
C ILE A 121 9.64 -6.49 18.52
N LEU A 122 10.07 -5.43 19.17
CA LEU A 122 9.28 -4.19 19.23
C LEU A 122 9.46 -3.41 17.93
N PRO A 123 8.35 -2.90 17.33
CA PRO A 123 8.44 -2.04 16.14
C PRO A 123 9.29 -0.79 16.44
N GLY A 124 10.31 -0.53 15.60
CA GLY A 124 11.19 0.62 15.79
C GLY A 124 12.58 0.37 15.21
N GLY A 125 13.54 1.22 15.62
CA GLY A 125 14.93 1.15 15.18
C GLY A 125 15.34 2.39 14.40
N SER A 126 15.99 2.23 13.24
CA SER A 126 16.32 3.34 12.34
C SER A 126 15.04 4.04 11.86
N HIS A 127 15.14 5.28 11.40
CA HIS A 127 13.98 6.03 10.89
C HIS A 127 13.23 5.26 9.79
N GLY A 128 13.97 4.70 8.83
CA GLY A 128 13.38 3.89 7.76
C GLY A 128 12.70 2.63 8.30
N ALA A 129 13.32 1.92 9.26
CA ALA A 129 12.72 0.73 9.87
C ALA A 129 11.44 1.06 10.65
N ALA A 130 11.47 2.12 11.46
CA ALA A 130 10.30 2.57 12.21
C ALA A 130 9.14 2.92 11.26
N LEU A 131 9.45 3.61 10.15
CA LEU A 131 8.46 4.01 9.16
C LEU A 131 7.92 2.80 8.37
N ALA A 132 8.78 1.82 8.04
CA ALA A 132 8.34 0.57 7.43
C ALA A 132 7.35 -0.19 8.35
N HIS A 133 7.56 -0.16 9.67
CA HIS A 133 6.57 -0.71 10.61
C HIS A 133 5.25 0.10 10.64
N VAL A 134 5.29 1.44 10.50
CA VAL A 134 4.06 2.24 10.33
C VAL A 134 3.34 1.83 9.06
N CYS A 135 4.04 1.78 7.91
CA CYS A 135 3.48 1.32 6.64
C CYS A 135 2.85 -0.08 6.77
N ARG A 136 3.53 -1.01 7.46
CA ARG A 136 3.01 -2.36 7.73
C ARG A 136 1.67 -2.33 8.47
N THR A 137 1.54 -1.50 9.49
CA THR A 137 0.28 -1.44 10.27
C THR A 137 -0.84 -0.77 9.50
N VAL A 138 -0.54 0.24 8.67
CA VAL A 138 -1.50 0.86 7.74
C VAL A 138 -1.91 -0.14 6.65
N CYS A 139 -0.95 -0.90 6.09
CA CYS A 139 -1.21 -1.97 5.13
C CYS A 139 -2.22 -3.00 5.69
N ARG A 140 -2.01 -3.48 6.91
CA ARG A 140 -2.95 -4.39 7.60
C ARG A 140 -4.33 -3.76 7.85
N ARG A 141 -4.41 -2.45 8.03
CA ARG A 141 -5.69 -1.74 8.09
C ARG A 141 -6.36 -1.69 6.72
N ALA A 142 -5.60 -1.38 5.65
CA ALA A 142 -6.10 -1.41 4.27
C ALA A 142 -6.64 -2.81 3.91
N GLU A 143 -5.87 -3.86 4.22
CA GLU A 143 -6.29 -5.25 4.03
C GLU A 143 -7.66 -5.52 4.66
N ARG A 144 -7.85 -5.19 5.94
CA ARG A 144 -9.16 -5.39 6.61
C ARG A 144 -10.29 -4.60 5.97
N ARG A 145 -10.04 -3.39 5.45
CA ARG A 145 -11.05 -2.59 4.73
C ARG A 145 -11.40 -3.21 3.38
N ILE A 146 -10.40 -3.76 2.68
CA ILE A 146 -10.60 -4.47 1.41
C ILE A 146 -11.40 -5.76 1.64
N PHE A 147 -11.08 -6.55 2.67
CA PHE A 147 -11.86 -7.74 3.03
C PHE A 147 -13.29 -7.40 3.40
N LYS A 148 -13.52 -6.30 4.12
CA LYS A 148 -14.90 -5.84 4.41
C LYS A 148 -15.66 -5.47 3.12
N LEU A 149 -14.99 -4.88 2.13
CA LEU A 149 -15.59 -4.65 0.82
C LEU A 149 -15.87 -5.97 0.09
N ASN A 150 -14.97 -6.96 0.21
CA ASN A 150 -15.10 -8.27 -0.42
C ASN A 150 -16.32 -9.07 0.12
N GLU A 151 -16.78 -8.80 1.34
CA GLU A 151 -18.04 -9.37 1.87
C GLU A 151 -19.28 -8.86 1.11
N MET A 152 -19.17 -7.70 0.45
CA MET A 152 -20.28 -7.04 -0.26
C MET A 152 -20.21 -7.24 -1.78
N THR A 153 -19.03 -7.44 -2.33
CA THR A 153 -18.78 -7.60 -3.77
C THR A 153 -17.49 -8.38 -3.96
N GLU A 154 -17.56 -9.44 -4.75
CA GLU A 154 -16.39 -10.28 -5.04
C GLU A 154 -15.26 -9.48 -5.68
N LEU A 155 -14.08 -9.53 -5.08
CA LEU A 155 -12.86 -8.90 -5.56
C LEU A 155 -11.90 -9.94 -6.15
N ASP A 156 -11.07 -9.50 -7.07
CA ASP A 156 -10.08 -10.36 -7.71
C ASP A 156 -9.05 -10.85 -6.66
N PRO A 157 -8.76 -12.16 -6.61
CA PRO A 157 -7.89 -12.76 -5.59
C PRO A 157 -6.50 -12.11 -5.52
N GLU A 158 -5.97 -11.67 -6.65
CA GLU A 158 -4.65 -11.04 -6.77
C GLU A 158 -4.56 -9.77 -5.93
N VAL A 159 -5.65 -8.98 -5.85
CA VAL A 159 -5.71 -7.76 -5.03
C VAL A 159 -5.60 -8.11 -3.54
N LEU A 160 -6.32 -9.13 -3.11
CA LEU A 160 -6.33 -9.61 -1.71
C LEU A 160 -4.94 -10.16 -1.33
N GLN A 161 -4.38 -11.02 -2.19
CA GLN A 161 -3.07 -11.64 -2.00
C GLN A 161 -1.96 -10.58 -1.96
N TYR A 162 -1.97 -9.64 -2.90
CA TYR A 162 -0.98 -8.58 -2.99
C TYR A 162 -0.90 -7.75 -1.71
N VAL A 163 -2.02 -7.23 -1.24
CA VAL A 163 -2.05 -6.39 -0.03
C VAL A 163 -1.65 -7.20 1.23
N ASN A 164 -2.03 -8.48 1.29
CA ASN A 164 -1.59 -9.36 2.37
C ASN A 164 -0.06 -9.53 2.36
N ARG A 165 0.56 -9.88 1.21
CA ARG A 165 2.02 -10.05 1.07
C ARG A 165 2.79 -8.77 1.34
N LEU A 166 2.24 -7.59 0.99
CA LEU A 166 2.89 -6.31 1.30
C LEU A 166 3.12 -6.12 2.80
N SER A 167 2.24 -6.62 3.66
CA SER A 167 2.44 -6.49 5.11
C SER A 167 3.66 -7.29 5.59
N ASP A 168 3.92 -8.45 4.99
CA ASP A 168 5.07 -9.31 5.29
C ASP A 168 6.36 -8.70 4.73
N TYR A 169 6.31 -8.20 3.49
CA TYR A 169 7.43 -7.45 2.89
C TYR A 169 7.85 -6.26 3.77
N LEU A 170 6.92 -5.45 4.21
CA LEU A 170 7.21 -4.28 5.04
C LEU A 170 7.82 -4.66 6.39
N PHE A 171 7.47 -5.83 6.92
CA PHE A 171 8.08 -6.35 8.13
C PHE A 171 9.55 -6.75 7.89
N VAL A 172 9.83 -7.52 6.86
CA VAL A 172 11.22 -7.93 6.57
C VAL A 172 12.08 -6.77 6.10
N LEU A 173 11.51 -5.80 5.37
CA LEU A 173 12.19 -4.55 5.01
C LEU A 173 12.61 -3.75 6.26
N ALA A 174 11.73 -3.62 7.26
CA ALA A 174 12.07 -2.94 8.52
C ALA A 174 13.28 -3.60 9.18
N ARG A 175 13.32 -4.93 9.21
CA ARG A 175 14.44 -5.70 9.75
C ARG A 175 15.72 -5.52 8.92
N LYS A 176 15.62 -5.57 7.59
CA LYS A 176 16.73 -5.29 6.67
C LYS A 176 17.33 -3.92 6.95
N LEU A 177 16.48 -2.88 7.08
CA LEU A 177 16.94 -1.52 7.33
C LEU A 177 17.66 -1.40 8.69
N ASN A 178 17.17 -2.04 9.74
CA ASN A 178 17.88 -2.09 11.01
C ASN A 178 19.23 -2.80 10.87
N PHE A 179 19.28 -3.93 10.17
CA PHE A 179 20.51 -4.68 9.93
C PHE A 179 21.56 -3.86 9.16
N ILE A 180 21.16 -3.23 8.05
CA ILE A 180 22.07 -2.42 7.21
C ILE A 180 22.63 -1.21 7.99
N TYR A 181 21.82 -0.57 8.83
CA TYR A 181 22.24 0.59 9.61
C TYR A 181 22.88 0.22 10.95
N GLY A 182 23.09 -1.06 11.24
CA GLY A 182 23.71 -1.53 12.49
C GLY A 182 22.86 -1.23 13.74
N VAL A 183 21.54 -1.04 13.57
CA VAL A 183 20.63 -0.75 14.67
C VAL A 183 20.09 -2.04 15.25
N ARG A 184 20.37 -2.30 16.53
CA ARG A 184 19.91 -3.50 17.21
C ARG A 184 18.41 -3.46 17.43
N GLU A 185 17.69 -4.50 16.98
CA GLU A 185 16.26 -4.70 17.24
C GLU A 185 16.01 -4.90 18.74
N LYS A 186 14.98 -4.23 19.28
CA LYS A 186 14.55 -4.41 20.67
C LYS A 186 13.66 -5.64 20.78
N ILE A 187 14.12 -6.65 21.55
CA ILE A 187 13.34 -7.85 21.80
C ILE A 187 12.20 -7.54 22.77
N TRP A 188 11.00 -8.02 22.42
CA TRP A 188 9.90 -8.00 23.37
C TRP A 188 10.17 -8.97 24.51
N LYS A 189 10.12 -8.48 25.75
CA LYS A 189 10.21 -9.28 26.98
C LYS A 189 8.88 -9.18 27.71
N LYS A 190 8.36 -10.34 28.13
CA LYS A 190 7.16 -10.37 28.96
C LYS A 190 7.45 -9.56 30.25
N PRO A 191 6.58 -8.60 30.62
CA PRO A 191 6.74 -7.92 31.90
C PRO A 191 6.74 -8.97 33.04
N CYS A 192 7.75 -8.91 33.89
CA CYS A 192 7.72 -9.69 35.14
C CYS A 192 6.54 -9.16 35.99
N LYS A 193 5.73 -10.07 36.49
CA LYS A 193 4.71 -9.74 37.51
C LYS A 193 5.41 -9.42 38.83
#